data_85f833ad4613fac49092fce806131635
#
_entry.id   85f833ad4613fac49092fce806131635
#
_cell.length_a   1.000
_cell.length_b   1.000
_cell.length_c   1.000
_cell.angle_alpha   90.00
_cell.angle_beta   90.00
_cell.angle_gamma   90.00
#
_symmetry.space_group_name_H-M   'P 1'
#
loop_
_entity.id
_entity.type
_entity.pdbx_description
1 polymer ?
#
loop_
_entity_poly.entity_id
_entity_poly.type
_entity_poly.pdbx_seq_one_letter_code
_entity_poly.pdbx_strand_id
1 'polypeptide(L)'
;MGSGDVYKRQELIDQTKSILNNKSFEVKNFTKQIAFNAIPHIDSFSDDGYTKEELKMIKETNKILGTKIDITATCVRIPVLVSHAESVNIEFENDFSIKKVKELLNTAEGCKVVDENSDGGYITPVDAEGKNETFISRIRKDNSKKNSLNMWIVSDNLLRGAALNAVEIAEAYIKR
;
A
#
# COMPACT_ATOMS: atom_id res chain seq x y z
N MET A 1 4.96 -5.73 -15.85
CA MET A 1 3.83 -6.46 -15.23
C MET A 1 4.15 -7.94 -15.24
N GLY A 2 4.11 -8.60 -14.09
CA GLY A 2 4.12 -10.06 -14.06
C GLY A 2 2.85 -10.59 -14.72
N SER A 3 2.94 -11.74 -15.42
CA SER A 3 1.77 -12.34 -16.08
C SER A 3 0.57 -12.51 -15.12
N GLY A 4 0.83 -12.82 -13.86
CA GLY A 4 -0.19 -12.97 -12.82
C GLY A 4 -1.02 -11.71 -12.54
N ASP A 5 -0.45 -10.53 -12.66
CA ASP A 5 -1.18 -9.26 -12.40
C ASP A 5 -2.14 -8.92 -13.53
N VAL A 6 -1.78 -9.24 -14.77
CA VAL A 6 -2.66 -9.05 -15.93
C VAL A 6 -3.91 -9.92 -15.81
N TYR A 7 -3.75 -11.20 -15.45
CA TYR A 7 -4.87 -12.13 -15.30
C TYR A 7 -5.79 -11.75 -14.13
N LYS A 8 -5.23 -11.30 -13.01
CA LYS A 8 -6.01 -10.83 -11.85
C LYS A 8 -6.82 -9.57 -12.19
N ARG A 9 -6.21 -8.60 -12.88
CA ARG A 9 -6.91 -7.40 -13.35
C ARG A 9 -8.05 -7.76 -14.30
N GLN A 10 -7.82 -8.66 -15.25
CA GLN A 10 -8.85 -9.12 -16.16
C GLN A 10 -9.99 -9.81 -15.43
N GLU A 11 -9.68 -10.69 -14.47
CA GLU A 11 -10.69 -11.39 -13.67
C GLU A 11 -11.57 -10.43 -12.86
N LEU A 12 -10.99 -9.38 -12.23
CA LEU A 12 -11.76 -8.33 -11.56
C LEU A 12 -12.75 -7.65 -12.51
N ILE A 13 -12.30 -7.31 -13.71
CA ILE A 13 -13.15 -6.67 -14.74
C ILE A 13 -14.28 -7.62 -15.17
N ASP A 14 -13.98 -8.88 -15.42
CA ASP A 14 -14.94 -9.86 -15.91
C ASP A 14 -15.97 -10.24 -14.83
N GLN A 15 -15.56 -10.41 -13.59
CA GLN A 15 -16.46 -10.59 -12.45
C GLN A 15 -17.40 -9.38 -12.30
N THR A 16 -16.86 -8.16 -12.38
CA THR A 16 -17.65 -6.93 -12.27
C THR A 16 -18.72 -6.87 -13.36
N LYS A 17 -18.34 -7.11 -14.62
CA LYS A 17 -19.27 -7.14 -15.77
C LYS A 17 -20.33 -8.23 -15.61
N SER A 18 -19.95 -9.41 -15.15
CA SER A 18 -20.86 -10.53 -14.97
C SER A 18 -21.91 -10.24 -13.90
N ILE A 19 -21.48 -9.72 -12.74
CA ILE A 19 -22.37 -9.36 -11.63
C ILE A 19 -23.37 -8.28 -12.08
N LEU A 20 -22.91 -7.22 -12.73
CA LEU A 20 -23.79 -6.14 -13.20
C LEU A 20 -24.79 -6.58 -14.26
N ASN A 21 -24.50 -7.66 -15.00
CA ASN A 21 -25.38 -8.24 -16.01
C ASN A 21 -26.15 -9.49 -15.51
N ASN A 22 -26.14 -9.77 -14.21
CA ASN A 22 -26.77 -10.97 -13.62
C ASN A 22 -26.32 -12.28 -14.27
N LYS A 23 -25.03 -12.38 -14.63
CA LYS A 23 -24.42 -13.58 -15.21
C LYS A 23 -23.54 -14.29 -14.19
N SER A 24 -23.42 -15.60 -14.34
CA SER A 24 -22.43 -16.38 -13.59
C SER A 24 -21.00 -16.06 -14.00
N PHE A 25 -20.05 -16.27 -13.10
CA PHE A 25 -18.61 -16.15 -13.35
C PHE A 25 -17.84 -17.23 -12.57
N GLU A 26 -16.61 -17.46 -12.95
CA GLU A 26 -15.68 -18.34 -12.24
C GLU A 26 -14.63 -17.53 -11.49
N VAL A 27 -14.17 -18.05 -10.36
CA VAL A 27 -13.04 -17.53 -9.60
C VAL A 27 -11.81 -18.39 -9.97
N LYS A 28 -10.77 -17.78 -10.56
CA LYS A 28 -9.59 -18.51 -11.10
C LYS A 28 -8.28 -18.07 -10.47
N ASN A 29 -8.01 -16.77 -10.40
CA ASN A 29 -6.75 -16.19 -9.94
C ASN A 29 -6.82 -15.61 -8.53
N PHE A 30 -8.01 -15.48 -8.00
CA PHE A 30 -8.24 -15.11 -6.60
C PHE A 30 -8.74 -16.31 -5.81
N THR A 31 -8.67 -16.22 -4.48
CA THR A 31 -9.19 -17.27 -3.59
C THR A 31 -10.71 -17.20 -3.40
N LYS A 32 -11.30 -16.03 -3.66
CA LYS A 32 -12.73 -15.72 -3.60
C LYS A 32 -13.08 -14.66 -4.64
N GLN A 33 -14.37 -14.39 -4.85
CA GLN A 33 -14.82 -13.24 -5.63
C GLN A 33 -14.11 -11.97 -5.14
N ILE A 34 -13.51 -11.20 -6.06
CA ILE A 34 -12.88 -9.92 -5.76
C ILE A 34 -13.76 -8.72 -6.08
N ALA A 35 -14.59 -8.81 -7.13
CA ALA A 35 -15.48 -7.71 -7.49
C ALA A 35 -16.45 -7.40 -6.35
N PHE A 36 -16.49 -6.13 -5.93
CA PHE A 36 -17.29 -5.62 -4.82
C PHE A 36 -16.98 -6.30 -3.46
N ASN A 37 -15.75 -6.76 -3.24
CA ASN A 37 -15.36 -7.50 -2.05
C ASN A 37 -13.97 -7.11 -1.56
N ALA A 38 -13.66 -7.45 -0.30
CA ALA A 38 -12.32 -7.38 0.28
C ALA A 38 -11.90 -8.79 0.74
N ILE A 39 -10.69 -9.22 0.35
CA ILE A 39 -10.19 -10.57 0.65
C ILE A 39 -8.96 -10.42 1.56
N PRO A 40 -9.05 -10.74 2.87
CA PRO A 40 -7.92 -10.64 3.80
C PRO A 40 -6.99 -11.85 3.68
N HIS A 41 -6.46 -12.05 2.47
CA HIS A 41 -5.60 -13.20 2.16
C HIS A 41 -4.77 -12.91 0.91
N ILE A 42 -3.45 -12.85 1.10
CA ILE A 42 -2.47 -12.74 0.01
C ILE A 42 -1.36 -13.75 0.24
N ASP A 43 -1.12 -14.64 -0.74
CA ASP A 43 -0.18 -15.75 -0.69
C ASP A 43 -0.61 -16.87 0.31
N SER A 44 0.25 -17.85 0.56
CA SER A 44 -0.04 -19.01 1.41
C SER A 44 0.10 -18.69 2.89
N PHE A 45 -0.69 -19.35 3.71
CA PHE A 45 -0.57 -19.28 5.17
C PHE A 45 0.67 -20.01 5.67
N SER A 46 1.23 -19.48 6.76
CA SER A 46 2.19 -20.13 7.64
C SER A 46 1.48 -20.72 8.88
N ASP A 47 2.20 -21.52 9.65
CA ASP A 47 1.62 -22.26 10.80
C ASP A 47 1.12 -21.35 11.93
N ASP A 48 1.62 -20.12 12.00
CA ASP A 48 1.25 -19.09 12.99
C ASP A 48 0.05 -18.23 12.59
N GLY A 49 -0.56 -18.54 11.42
CA GLY A 49 -1.72 -17.82 10.89
C GLY A 49 -1.41 -16.59 10.05
N TYR A 50 -0.15 -16.16 9.96
CA TYR A 50 0.28 -15.13 9.02
C TYR A 50 0.34 -15.69 7.60
N THR A 51 0.17 -14.82 6.62
CA THR A 51 0.50 -15.15 5.24
C THR A 51 1.96 -14.83 4.92
N LYS A 52 2.51 -15.46 3.89
CA LYS A 52 3.88 -15.16 3.43
C LYS A 52 4.05 -13.68 3.04
N GLU A 53 3.03 -13.04 2.49
CA GLU A 53 3.09 -11.63 2.15
C GLU A 53 3.19 -10.76 3.41
N GLU A 54 2.46 -11.07 4.47
CA GLU A 54 2.55 -10.38 5.76
C GLU A 54 3.93 -10.55 6.41
N LEU A 55 4.46 -11.76 6.40
CA LEU A 55 5.83 -12.02 6.89
C LEU A 55 6.89 -11.33 6.05
N LYS A 56 6.67 -11.19 4.75
CA LYS A 56 7.53 -10.43 3.85
C LYS A 56 7.55 -8.95 4.22
N MET A 57 6.39 -8.32 4.46
CA MET A 57 6.30 -6.94 4.94
C MET A 57 7.14 -6.72 6.20
N ILE A 58 7.06 -7.62 7.18
CA ILE A 58 7.84 -7.55 8.42
C ILE A 58 9.35 -7.66 8.15
N LYS A 59 9.76 -8.66 7.38
CA LYS A 59 11.18 -8.97 7.13
C LYS A 59 11.85 -7.94 6.24
N GLU A 60 11.19 -7.52 5.16
CA GLU A 60 11.75 -6.58 4.20
C GLU A 60 11.86 -5.18 4.78
N THR A 61 10.87 -4.71 5.54
CA THR A 61 10.94 -3.42 6.23
C THR A 61 12.14 -3.35 7.18
N ASN A 62 12.33 -4.36 8.01
CA ASN A 62 13.49 -4.44 8.91
C ASN A 62 14.82 -4.49 8.14
N LYS A 63 14.87 -5.24 7.03
CA LYS A 63 16.06 -5.34 6.18
C LYS A 63 16.40 -4.00 5.52
N ILE A 64 15.41 -3.29 4.96
CA ILE A 64 15.60 -2.02 4.27
C ILE A 64 16.03 -0.92 5.24
N LEU A 65 15.41 -0.85 6.41
CA LEU A 65 15.75 0.14 7.43
C LEU A 65 17.06 -0.16 8.16
N GLY A 66 17.57 -1.40 8.06
CA GLY A 66 18.78 -1.83 8.76
C GLY A 66 18.67 -1.81 10.29
N THR A 67 17.46 -1.85 10.81
CA THR A 67 17.18 -1.82 12.25
C THR A 67 16.01 -2.77 12.57
N LYS A 68 15.91 -3.20 13.83
CA LYS A 68 14.80 -4.03 14.29
C LYS A 68 13.65 -3.15 14.75
N ILE A 69 12.53 -3.22 14.04
CA ILE A 69 11.25 -2.60 14.40
C ILE A 69 10.23 -3.71 14.56
N ASP A 70 9.40 -3.64 15.59
CA ASP A 70 8.28 -4.55 15.78
C ASP A 70 7.15 -4.14 14.83
N ILE A 71 6.75 -5.06 13.96
CA ILE A 71 5.78 -4.81 12.91
C ILE A 71 4.74 -5.92 12.91
N THR A 72 3.49 -5.56 12.72
CA THR A 72 2.42 -6.49 12.35
C THR A 72 1.70 -5.96 11.12
N ALA A 73 1.21 -6.86 10.28
CA ALA A 73 0.47 -6.49 9.08
C ALA A 73 -0.67 -7.48 8.83
N THR A 74 -1.73 -6.98 8.23
CA THR A 74 -2.78 -7.79 7.61
C THR A 74 -2.91 -7.36 6.16
N CYS A 75 -2.61 -8.27 5.23
CA CYS A 75 -2.65 -7.98 3.81
C CYS A 75 -4.02 -8.30 3.23
N VAL A 76 -4.65 -7.30 2.62
CA VAL A 76 -6.01 -7.39 2.09
C VAL A 76 -6.01 -7.02 0.61
N ARG A 77 -6.64 -7.85 -0.23
CA ARG A 77 -6.95 -7.48 -1.61
C ARG A 77 -8.25 -6.71 -1.65
N ILE A 78 -8.21 -5.56 -2.30
CA ILE A 78 -9.37 -4.72 -2.60
C ILE A 78 -9.58 -4.63 -4.11
N PRO A 79 -10.80 -4.31 -4.59
CA PRO A 79 -11.15 -4.33 -6.01
C PRO A 79 -10.66 -3.08 -6.74
N VAL A 80 -9.36 -2.82 -6.70
CA VAL A 80 -8.69 -1.74 -7.45
C VAL A 80 -7.86 -2.32 -8.58
N LEU A 81 -7.71 -1.58 -9.66
CA LEU A 81 -7.01 -2.05 -10.85
C LEU A 81 -5.50 -1.84 -10.76
N VAL A 82 -5.07 -0.77 -10.12
CA VAL A 82 -3.66 -0.36 -9.93
C VAL A 82 -3.51 0.27 -8.55
N SER A 83 -2.30 0.42 -8.11
CA SER A 83 -1.85 1.03 -6.85
C SER A 83 -2.05 0.14 -5.61
N HIS A 84 -1.16 0.35 -4.65
CA HIS A 84 -1.29 -0.15 -3.29
C HIS A 84 -1.69 0.98 -2.35
N ALA A 85 -2.43 0.62 -1.32
CA ALA A 85 -2.84 1.54 -0.27
C ALA A 85 -2.62 0.90 1.09
N GLU A 86 -2.12 1.68 2.05
CA GLU A 86 -1.77 1.21 3.38
C GLU A 86 -2.35 2.15 4.43
N SER A 87 -3.05 1.60 5.40
CA SER A 87 -3.41 2.29 6.63
C SER A 87 -2.35 1.96 7.69
N VAL A 88 -1.51 2.93 8.02
CA VAL A 88 -0.34 2.72 8.86
C VAL A 88 -0.54 3.40 10.21
N ASN A 89 -0.26 2.68 11.30
CA ASN A 89 -0.11 3.23 12.64
C ASN A 89 1.36 3.08 13.05
N ILE A 90 1.98 4.15 13.56
CA ILE A 90 3.38 4.17 13.98
C ILE A 90 3.45 4.67 15.42
N GLU A 91 4.17 3.91 16.26
CA GLU A 91 4.56 4.31 17.61
C GLU A 91 6.01 4.78 17.62
N PHE A 92 6.26 5.94 18.19
CA PHE A 92 7.59 6.54 18.36
C PHE A 92 8.03 6.47 19.82
N GLU A 93 9.32 6.36 20.04
CA GLU A 93 9.92 6.44 21.39
C GLU A 93 9.69 7.80 22.04
N ASN A 94 9.76 8.87 21.24
CA ASN A 94 9.68 10.25 21.70
C ASN A 94 8.42 10.96 21.18
N ASP A 95 8.02 12.04 21.85
CA ASP A 95 6.94 12.91 21.37
C ASP A 95 7.32 13.60 20.06
N PHE A 96 6.33 13.91 19.27
CA PHE A 96 6.51 14.52 17.94
C PHE A 96 5.43 15.57 17.66
N SER A 97 5.75 16.45 16.72
CA SER A 97 4.81 17.42 16.15
C SER A 97 4.30 16.93 14.78
N ILE A 98 2.98 16.92 14.59
CA ILE A 98 2.37 16.62 13.28
C ILE A 98 2.89 17.56 12.19
N LYS A 99 3.06 18.85 12.50
CA LYS A 99 3.64 19.82 11.57
C LYS A 99 5.02 19.39 11.11
N LYS A 100 5.90 19.00 12.05
CA LYS A 100 7.26 18.54 11.74
C LYS A 100 7.26 17.24 10.92
N VAL A 101 6.36 16.30 11.22
CA VAL A 101 6.20 15.06 10.44
C VAL A 101 5.81 15.40 9.00
N LYS A 102 4.81 16.27 8.78
CA LYS A 102 4.40 16.71 7.44
C LYS A 102 5.53 17.39 6.67
N GLU A 103 6.29 18.25 7.32
CA GLU A 103 7.46 18.92 6.74
C GLU A 103 8.51 17.89 6.29
N LEU A 104 8.89 16.95 7.15
CA LEU A 104 9.86 15.91 6.85
C LEU A 104 9.40 15.02 5.68
N LEU A 105 8.16 14.55 5.71
CA LEU A 105 7.61 13.72 4.66
C LEU A 105 7.50 14.46 3.31
N ASN A 106 7.21 15.75 3.33
CA ASN A 106 7.11 16.54 2.10
C ASN A 106 8.47 16.91 1.51
N THR A 107 9.54 16.86 2.30
CA THR A 107 10.92 17.06 1.83
C THR A 107 11.62 15.74 1.49
N ALA A 108 11.05 14.60 1.87
CA ALA A 108 11.60 13.29 1.54
C ALA A 108 11.47 13.00 0.04
N GLU A 109 12.57 12.57 -0.58
CA GLU A 109 12.61 12.26 -2.00
C GLU A 109 11.60 11.16 -2.35
N GLY A 110 10.82 11.36 -3.42
CA GLY A 110 9.78 10.45 -3.87
C GLY A 110 8.52 10.44 -3.03
N CYS A 111 8.42 11.27 -1.98
CA CYS A 111 7.22 11.44 -1.16
C CYS A 111 6.47 12.72 -1.50
N LYS A 112 5.15 12.72 -1.32
CA LYS A 112 4.29 13.90 -1.47
C LYS A 112 3.16 13.85 -0.46
N VAL A 113 3.07 14.87 0.38
CA VAL A 113 1.95 15.01 1.33
C VAL A 113 0.78 15.70 0.64
N VAL A 114 -0.38 15.03 0.66
CA VAL A 114 -1.68 15.57 0.24
C VAL A 114 -2.66 15.27 1.36
N ASP A 115 -2.79 16.21 2.28
CA ASP A 115 -3.46 15.99 3.55
C ASP A 115 -4.22 17.25 4.02
N GLU A 116 -5.36 17.48 3.39
CA GLU A 116 -6.29 18.54 3.75
C GLU A 116 -7.46 17.96 4.54
N ASN A 117 -7.91 18.65 5.59
CA ASN A 117 -9.06 18.25 6.38
C ASN A 117 -10.37 18.72 5.72
N SER A 118 -10.56 18.31 4.48
CA SER A 118 -11.72 18.60 3.64
C SER A 118 -12.17 17.36 2.87
N ASP A 119 -13.36 17.39 2.31
CA ASP A 119 -13.88 16.33 1.47
C ASP A 119 -12.98 16.15 0.23
N GLY A 120 -12.44 14.94 0.06
CA GLY A 120 -11.52 14.64 -1.04
C GLY A 120 -10.08 15.16 -0.85
N GLY A 121 -9.71 15.73 0.29
CA GLY A 121 -8.38 16.28 0.59
C GLY A 121 -7.30 15.20 0.87
N TYR A 122 -7.38 14.06 0.22
CA TYR A 122 -6.49 12.90 0.35
C TYR A 122 -6.35 12.18 -1.00
N ILE A 123 -5.37 11.29 -1.12
CA ILE A 123 -5.12 10.50 -2.33
C ILE A 123 -5.70 9.09 -2.18
N THR A 124 -6.33 8.61 -3.25
CA THR A 124 -6.83 7.23 -3.39
C THR A 124 -5.99 6.43 -4.40
N PRO A 125 -6.13 5.10 -4.47
CA PRO A 125 -5.46 4.30 -5.49
C PRO A 125 -5.65 4.79 -6.93
N VAL A 126 -6.85 5.25 -7.28
CA VAL A 126 -7.16 5.79 -8.62
C VAL A 126 -6.39 7.08 -8.89
N ASP A 127 -6.24 7.93 -7.88
CA ASP A 127 -5.50 9.20 -8.03
C ASP A 127 -3.99 8.98 -8.18
N ALA A 128 -3.45 7.91 -7.62
CA ALA A 128 -2.03 7.58 -7.65
C ALA A 128 -1.59 6.83 -8.92
N GLU A 129 -2.54 6.28 -9.70
CA GLU A 129 -2.24 5.55 -10.94
C GLU A 129 -1.45 6.43 -11.91
N GLY A 130 -0.33 5.91 -12.42
CA GLY A 130 0.57 6.59 -13.35
C GLY A 130 1.45 7.68 -12.74
N LYS A 131 1.46 7.85 -11.40
CA LYS A 131 2.29 8.83 -10.71
C LYS A 131 3.52 8.20 -10.07
N ASN A 132 4.58 8.98 -10.01
CA ASN A 132 5.90 8.51 -9.52
C ASN A 132 6.07 8.63 -8.01
N GLU A 133 5.23 9.41 -7.35
CA GLU A 133 5.36 9.69 -5.91
C GLU A 133 4.65 8.63 -5.06
N THR A 134 5.14 8.46 -3.85
CA THR A 134 4.40 7.88 -2.74
C THR A 134 3.62 9.00 -2.05
N PHE A 135 2.30 8.93 -2.10
CA PHE A 135 1.42 9.93 -1.51
C PHE A 135 1.09 9.58 -0.07
N ILE A 136 1.11 10.59 0.79
CA ILE A 136 0.84 10.45 2.22
C ILE A 136 -0.28 11.40 2.60
N SER A 137 -1.32 10.86 3.21
CA SER A 137 -2.54 11.56 3.56
C SER A 137 -3.01 11.14 4.96
N ARG A 138 -4.01 11.83 5.51
CA ARG A 138 -4.68 11.46 6.75
C ARG A 138 -3.72 11.37 7.95
N ILE A 139 -2.69 12.22 7.97
CA ILE A 139 -1.68 12.28 9.02
C ILE A 139 -2.29 12.91 10.28
N ARG A 140 -2.42 12.13 11.34
CA ARG A 140 -3.03 12.56 12.60
C ARG A 140 -2.47 11.81 13.80
N LYS A 141 -2.48 12.43 14.98
CA LYS A 141 -2.13 11.71 16.22
C LYS A 141 -3.12 10.58 16.47
N ASP A 142 -2.63 9.49 17.02
CA ASP A 142 -3.46 8.42 17.56
C ASP A 142 -3.93 8.86 18.95
N ASN A 143 -5.23 9.00 19.13
CA ASN A 143 -5.81 9.43 20.42
C ASN A 143 -5.87 8.30 21.46
N SER A 144 -5.66 7.05 21.04
CA SER A 144 -5.68 5.88 21.90
C SER A 144 -4.32 5.54 22.50
N LYS A 145 -3.23 6.02 21.88
CA LYS A 145 -1.87 5.72 22.31
C LYS A 145 -0.94 6.93 22.22
N LYS A 146 -0.17 7.13 23.31
CA LYS A 146 0.83 8.20 23.36
C LYS A 146 1.92 7.98 22.30
N ASN A 147 2.47 9.06 21.79
CA ASN A 147 3.55 9.07 20.81
C ASN A 147 3.24 8.26 19.52
N SER A 148 1.98 8.14 19.17
CA SER A 148 1.58 7.38 17.98
C SER A 148 0.82 8.24 16.98
N LEU A 149 0.99 7.91 15.70
CA LEU A 149 0.27 8.56 14.61
C LEU A 149 -0.32 7.54 13.64
N ASN A 150 -1.38 7.96 12.98
CA ASN A 150 -1.97 7.25 11.86
C ASN A 150 -1.72 8.04 10.58
N MET A 151 -1.50 7.32 9.48
CA MET A 151 -1.44 7.89 8.13
C MET A 151 -2.02 6.92 7.11
N TRP A 152 -2.35 7.47 5.96
CA TRP A 152 -2.78 6.74 4.76
C TRP A 152 -1.74 6.95 3.68
N ILE A 153 -1.18 5.87 3.15
CA ILE A 153 -0.12 5.87 2.16
C ILE A 153 -0.63 5.20 0.89
N VAL A 154 -0.39 5.82 -0.26
CA VAL A 154 -0.78 5.26 -1.57
C VAL A 154 0.34 5.48 -2.58
N SER A 155 0.62 4.46 -3.38
CA SER A 155 1.56 4.58 -4.50
C SER A 155 1.19 3.66 -5.66
N ASP A 156 1.60 4.03 -6.87
CA ASP A 156 1.51 3.14 -8.02
C ASP A 156 2.51 1.99 -7.85
N ASN A 157 2.00 0.78 -7.66
CA ASN A 157 2.80 -0.42 -7.43
C ASN A 157 3.58 -0.89 -8.66
N LEU A 158 3.22 -0.43 -9.85
CA LEU A 158 3.91 -0.76 -11.10
C LEU A 158 5.07 0.19 -11.39
N LEU A 159 5.01 1.41 -10.86
CA LEU A 159 6.05 2.43 -10.96
C LEU A 159 6.93 2.44 -9.71
N ARG A 160 6.46 3.08 -8.65
CA ARG A 160 7.21 3.25 -7.39
C ARG A 160 7.55 1.92 -6.72
N GLY A 161 6.66 0.96 -6.75
CA GLY A 161 6.87 -0.38 -6.20
C GLY A 161 7.69 -1.33 -7.09
N ALA A 162 8.02 -0.95 -8.33
CA ALA A 162 8.68 -1.84 -9.30
C ALA A 162 9.65 -1.10 -10.25
N ALA A 163 9.17 -0.70 -11.43
CA ALA A 163 10.04 -0.25 -12.52
C ALA A 163 10.81 1.05 -12.17
N LEU A 164 10.14 2.05 -11.65
CA LEU A 164 10.75 3.33 -11.28
C LEU A 164 11.77 3.15 -10.16
N ASN A 165 11.44 2.39 -9.13
CA ASN A 165 12.33 2.14 -8.00
C ASN A 165 13.63 1.46 -8.44
N ALA A 166 13.56 0.52 -9.38
CA ALA A 166 14.75 -0.13 -9.93
C ALA A 166 15.68 0.87 -10.66
N VAL A 167 15.10 1.81 -11.42
CA VAL A 167 15.86 2.88 -12.10
C VAL A 167 16.49 3.82 -11.09
N GLU A 168 15.72 4.29 -10.10
CA GLU A 168 16.24 5.22 -9.07
C GLU A 168 17.36 4.59 -8.23
N ILE A 169 17.27 3.29 -7.91
CA ILE A 169 18.36 2.56 -7.23
C ILE A 169 19.61 2.54 -8.10
N ALA A 170 19.48 2.25 -9.40
CA ALA A 170 20.62 2.25 -10.33
C ALA A 170 21.26 3.65 -10.45
N GLU A 171 20.45 4.71 -10.57
CA GLU A 171 20.93 6.08 -10.60
C GLU A 171 21.66 6.49 -9.31
N ALA A 172 21.10 6.14 -8.16
CA ALA A 172 21.73 6.41 -6.87
C ALA A 172 23.06 5.67 -6.70
N TYR A 173 23.17 4.46 -7.26
CA TYR A 173 24.42 3.69 -7.25
C TYR A 173 25.49 4.31 -8.15
N ILE A 174 25.11 4.82 -9.32
CA ILE A 174 26.06 5.42 -10.29
C ILE A 174 26.56 6.79 -9.80
N LYS A 175 25.74 7.54 -9.04
CA LYS A 175 26.08 8.86 -8.49
C LYS A 175 26.99 8.80 -7.24
N ARG A 176 27.27 7.62 -6.70
CA ARG A 176 28.20 7.39 -5.58
C ARG A 176 29.65 7.29 -6.06
#